data_3a30b67e32d66bdccae56dbfc4c07e98
#
_entry.id   3a30b67e32d66bdccae56dbfc4c07e98
#
_cell.length_a   1.000
_cell.length_b   1.000
_cell.length_c   1.000
_cell.angle_alpha   90.00
_cell.angle_beta   90.00
_cell.angle_gamma   90.00
#
_symmetry.space_group_name_H-M   'P 1'
#
loop_
_entity.id
_entity.type
_entity.pdbx_description
1 polymer ?
#
loop_
_entity_poly.entity_id
_entity_poly.type
_entity_poly.pdbx_seq_one_letter_code
_entity_poly.pdbx_strand_id
1 'polypeptide(L)'
;RCISTAFAFGSGHLFETTFEKEVHSDLTGERCVLMGLLQGAFLAQYEVLREHGHSPSEAYNETIEEALQSLYPLIAEKGMDWMYANCSTTAQRGALDWAPKFKDTLKPVIEDCYQSVLSGDEARIAIETNSKEDYREQLEKELTEINNQEMWQAGKELRPLRPENIK
;
A
#
# COMPACT_ATOMS: atom_id res chain seq x y z
N ARG A 1 -0.69 -21.17 -25.73
CA ARG A 1 -2.01 -21.41 -25.11
C ARG A 1 -2.33 -20.41 -24.01
N CYS A 2 -1.42 -20.13 -23.06
CA CYS A 2 -1.67 -19.14 -21.98
C CYS A 2 -2.02 -17.75 -22.52
N ILE A 3 -1.25 -17.24 -23.48
CA ILE A 3 -1.50 -15.93 -24.11
C ILE A 3 -2.90 -15.88 -24.76
N SER A 4 -3.26 -16.92 -25.49
CA SER A 4 -4.58 -17.00 -26.15
C SER A 4 -5.72 -17.04 -25.14
N THR A 5 -5.54 -17.73 -24.01
CA THR A 5 -6.51 -17.79 -22.92
C THR A 5 -6.65 -16.44 -22.23
N ALA A 6 -5.54 -15.77 -21.89
CA ALA A 6 -5.55 -14.45 -21.28
C ALA A 6 -6.23 -13.41 -22.19
N PHE A 7 -5.97 -13.48 -23.49
CA PHE A 7 -6.63 -12.61 -24.48
C PHE A 7 -8.13 -12.85 -24.52
N ALA A 8 -8.56 -14.11 -24.44
CA ALA A 8 -9.98 -14.48 -24.41
C ALA A 8 -10.72 -13.96 -23.17
N PHE A 9 -10.01 -13.80 -22.05
CA PHE A 9 -10.55 -13.18 -20.82
C PHE A 9 -10.49 -11.63 -20.82
N GLY A 10 -10.02 -11.01 -21.90
CA GLY A 10 -9.98 -9.56 -22.02
C GLY A 10 -8.83 -8.89 -21.26
N SER A 11 -7.73 -9.61 -20.97
CA SER A 11 -6.54 -9.03 -20.35
C SER A 11 -5.93 -7.97 -21.26
N GLY A 12 -5.81 -6.74 -20.77
CA GLY A 12 -5.34 -5.60 -21.57
C GLY A 12 -3.82 -5.56 -21.74
N HIS A 13 -3.06 -6.16 -20.84
CA HIS A 13 -1.61 -6.21 -20.88
C HIS A 13 -1.10 -7.61 -20.53
N LEU A 14 -0.20 -8.12 -21.37
CA LEU A 14 0.37 -9.45 -21.21
C LEU A 14 1.90 -9.36 -21.32
N PHE A 15 2.61 -10.01 -20.42
CA PHE A 15 4.05 -10.18 -20.50
C PHE A 15 4.43 -11.62 -20.15
N GLU A 16 5.52 -12.09 -20.74
CA GLU A 16 6.03 -13.44 -20.50
C GLU A 16 6.86 -13.46 -19.22
N THR A 17 6.57 -14.42 -18.35
CA THR A 17 7.33 -14.66 -17.12
C THR A 17 7.45 -16.16 -16.84
N THR A 18 8.23 -16.54 -15.84
CA THR A 18 8.25 -17.90 -15.30
C THR A 18 7.47 -17.95 -14.00
N PHE A 19 6.97 -19.13 -13.63
CA PHE A 19 6.27 -19.30 -12.35
C PHE A 19 7.12 -18.88 -11.15
N GLU A 20 8.41 -19.21 -11.17
CA GLU A 20 9.36 -18.82 -10.13
C GLU A 20 9.51 -17.30 -10.00
N LYS A 21 9.69 -16.59 -11.11
CA LYS A 21 9.79 -15.11 -11.11
C LYS A 21 8.50 -14.46 -10.65
N GLU A 22 7.37 -15.00 -11.09
CA GLU A 22 6.05 -14.52 -10.67
C GLU A 22 5.88 -14.64 -9.17
N VAL A 23 6.12 -15.82 -8.61
CA VAL A 23 6.00 -16.04 -7.14
C VAL A 23 6.93 -15.09 -6.37
N HIS A 24 8.17 -14.90 -6.80
CA HIS A 24 9.09 -14.01 -6.10
C HIS A 24 8.67 -12.54 -6.17
N SER A 25 8.23 -12.06 -7.34
CA SER A 25 7.80 -10.67 -7.50
C SER A 25 6.47 -10.39 -6.81
N ASP A 26 5.51 -11.29 -6.93
CA ASP A 26 4.18 -11.16 -6.35
C ASP A 26 4.23 -11.14 -4.81
N LEU A 27 4.83 -12.16 -4.20
CA LEU A 27 4.98 -12.21 -2.75
C LEU A 27 5.74 -11.01 -2.18
N THR A 28 6.77 -10.53 -2.88
CA THR A 28 7.51 -9.32 -2.48
C THR A 28 6.65 -8.07 -2.63
N GLY A 29 5.93 -7.95 -3.74
CA GLY A 29 5.06 -6.80 -4.01
C GLY A 29 3.99 -6.61 -2.95
N GLU A 30 3.28 -7.69 -2.60
CA GLU A 30 2.21 -7.68 -1.59
C GLU A 30 2.72 -7.29 -0.19
N ARG A 31 3.88 -7.81 0.22
CA ARG A 31 4.48 -7.50 1.52
C ARG A 31 5.06 -6.10 1.58
N CYS A 32 5.55 -5.61 0.46
CA CYS A 32 6.14 -4.29 0.35
C CYS A 32 5.13 -3.24 -0.14
N VAL A 33 5.39 -2.59 -1.27
CA VAL A 33 4.72 -1.36 -1.70
C VAL A 33 3.22 -1.53 -1.94
N LEU A 34 2.75 -2.71 -2.37
CA LEU A 34 1.34 -2.91 -2.70
C LEU A 34 0.44 -2.89 -1.44
N MET A 35 0.88 -3.47 -0.33
CA MET A 35 0.06 -3.62 0.87
C MET A 35 0.82 -3.33 2.17
N GLY A 36 1.82 -4.14 2.55
CA GLY A 36 2.43 -4.11 3.87
C GLY A 36 3.13 -2.80 4.19
N LEU A 37 4.01 -2.33 3.29
CA LEU A 37 4.71 -1.06 3.45
C LEU A 37 3.73 0.11 3.41
N LEU A 38 2.73 0.07 2.52
CA LEU A 38 1.73 1.12 2.40
C LEU A 38 0.96 1.30 3.71
N GLN A 39 0.49 0.20 4.29
CA GLN A 39 -0.19 0.22 5.59
C GLN A 39 0.71 0.75 6.71
N GLY A 40 1.95 0.27 6.78
CA GLY A 40 2.93 0.72 7.76
C GLY A 40 3.30 2.20 7.61
N ALA A 41 3.47 2.68 6.38
CA ALA A 41 3.78 4.08 6.11
C ALA A 41 2.62 5.01 6.49
N PHE A 42 1.38 4.62 6.18
CA PHE A 42 0.20 5.38 6.59
C PHE A 42 0.11 5.48 8.11
N LEU A 43 0.28 4.36 8.81
CA LEU A 43 0.21 4.35 10.26
C LEU A 43 1.31 5.19 10.89
N ALA A 44 2.56 5.03 10.45
CA ALA A 44 3.70 5.79 10.96
C ALA A 44 3.52 7.31 10.77
N GLN A 45 3.09 7.76 9.60
CA GLN A 45 2.84 9.19 9.38
C GLN A 45 1.67 9.70 10.22
N TYR A 46 0.59 8.93 10.29
CA TYR A 46 -0.56 9.28 11.11
C TYR A 46 -0.18 9.46 12.57
N GLU A 47 0.53 8.50 13.16
CA GLU A 47 0.98 8.55 14.55
C GLU A 47 1.86 9.77 14.83
N VAL A 48 2.84 10.04 13.96
CA VAL A 48 3.70 11.25 14.10
C VAL A 48 2.86 12.52 14.09
N LEU A 49 1.89 12.67 13.19
CA LEU A 49 1.02 13.86 13.17
C LEU A 49 0.19 13.96 14.45
N ARG A 50 -0.35 12.83 14.95
CA ARG A 50 -1.10 12.79 16.21
C ARG A 50 -0.26 13.16 17.42
N GLU A 51 0.98 12.67 17.50
CA GLU A 51 1.94 13.02 18.56
C GLU A 51 2.29 14.50 18.57
N HIS A 52 2.28 15.15 17.40
CA HIS A 52 2.49 16.59 17.26
C HIS A 52 1.21 17.44 17.36
N GLY A 53 0.09 16.86 17.79
CA GLY A 53 -1.12 17.58 18.17
C GLY A 53 -2.13 17.81 17.05
N HIS A 54 -1.93 17.25 15.86
CA HIS A 54 -2.96 17.27 14.81
C HIS A 54 -4.19 16.46 15.21
N SER A 55 -5.37 16.92 14.85
CA SER A 55 -6.60 16.18 15.09
C SER A 55 -6.65 14.88 14.27
N PRO A 56 -7.45 13.87 14.67
CA PRO A 56 -7.59 12.64 13.89
C PRO A 56 -7.99 12.88 12.43
N SER A 57 -8.88 13.83 12.19
CA SER A 57 -9.35 14.16 10.85
C SER A 57 -8.25 14.83 10.00
N GLU A 58 -7.47 15.77 10.56
CA GLU A 58 -6.33 16.36 9.87
C GLU A 58 -5.26 15.33 9.55
N ALA A 59 -4.87 14.50 10.54
CA ALA A 59 -3.87 13.47 10.33
C ALA A 59 -4.31 12.45 9.27
N TYR A 60 -5.59 12.06 9.25
CA TYR A 60 -6.14 11.18 8.22
C TYR A 60 -6.13 11.82 6.83
N ASN A 61 -6.56 13.08 6.73
CA ASN A 61 -6.59 13.81 5.46
C ASN A 61 -5.19 13.86 4.82
N GLU A 62 -4.20 14.33 5.58
CA GLU A 62 -2.81 14.52 5.11
C GLU A 62 -2.06 13.19 4.88
N THR A 63 -2.58 12.08 5.38
CA THR A 63 -1.92 10.76 5.24
C THR A 63 -2.59 9.92 4.17
N ILE A 64 -3.90 9.82 4.17
CA ILE A 64 -4.65 8.84 3.39
C ILE A 64 -5.56 9.48 2.36
N GLU A 65 -6.40 10.45 2.78
CA GLU A 65 -7.47 10.95 1.93
C GLU A 65 -6.91 11.65 0.68
N GLU A 66 -5.98 12.57 0.83
CA GLU A 66 -5.37 13.26 -0.30
C GLU A 66 -4.51 12.33 -1.16
N ALA A 67 -3.80 11.38 -0.54
CA ALA A 67 -3.03 10.41 -1.28
C ALA A 67 -3.91 9.58 -2.21
N LEU A 68 -4.97 8.96 -1.67
CA LEU A 68 -5.80 8.01 -2.40
C LEU A 68 -6.83 8.67 -3.33
N GLN A 69 -7.34 9.87 -2.97
CA GLN A 69 -8.37 10.55 -3.76
C GLN A 69 -7.79 11.50 -4.82
N SER A 70 -6.58 12.00 -4.60
CA SER A 70 -5.99 13.02 -5.48
C SER A 70 -4.69 12.56 -6.14
N LEU A 71 -3.67 12.26 -5.35
CA LEU A 71 -2.30 12.10 -5.88
C LEU A 71 -2.06 10.76 -6.57
N TYR A 72 -2.44 9.65 -5.95
CA TYR A 72 -2.19 8.32 -6.51
C TYR A 72 -2.96 8.06 -7.80
N PRO A 73 -4.23 8.47 -7.96
CA PRO A 73 -4.90 8.39 -9.25
C PRO A 73 -4.18 9.17 -10.37
N LEU A 74 -3.62 10.34 -10.07
CA LEU A 74 -2.84 11.12 -11.04
C LEU A 74 -1.52 10.43 -11.41
N ILE A 75 -0.85 9.83 -10.44
CA ILE A 75 0.36 9.04 -10.70
C ILE A 75 0.04 7.86 -11.62
N ALA A 76 -1.08 7.17 -11.35
CA ALA A 76 -1.52 6.03 -12.16
C ALA A 76 -1.86 6.43 -13.60
N GLU A 77 -2.47 7.59 -13.80
CA GLU A 77 -2.91 8.07 -15.11
C GLU A 77 -1.80 8.76 -15.92
N LYS A 78 -0.98 9.60 -15.25
CA LYS A 78 -0.07 10.53 -15.91
C LYS A 78 1.42 10.29 -15.62
N GLY A 79 1.74 9.53 -14.57
CA GLY A 79 3.09 9.33 -14.09
C GLY A 79 3.53 10.26 -12.98
N MET A 80 4.64 9.90 -12.32
CA MET A 80 5.15 10.61 -11.16
C MET A 80 5.65 12.02 -11.49
N ASP A 81 6.35 12.19 -12.58
CA ASP A 81 6.88 13.47 -13.05
C ASP A 81 5.76 14.48 -13.35
N TRP A 82 4.70 14.03 -13.98
CA TRP A 82 3.52 14.86 -14.23
C TRP A 82 2.84 15.28 -12.93
N MET A 83 2.66 14.38 -12.00
CA MET A 83 2.10 14.70 -10.68
C MET A 83 2.94 15.78 -9.99
N TYR A 84 4.27 15.64 -9.93
CA TYR A 84 5.16 16.65 -9.36
C TYR A 84 5.03 18.01 -10.06
N ALA A 85 5.03 18.02 -11.40
CA ALA A 85 4.93 19.26 -12.18
C ALA A 85 3.65 20.04 -11.92
N ASN A 86 2.58 19.39 -11.46
CA ASN A 86 1.28 19.99 -11.17
C ASN A 86 1.00 20.24 -9.68
N CYS A 87 1.98 19.98 -8.81
CA CYS A 87 1.91 20.33 -7.39
C CYS A 87 2.51 21.73 -7.12
N SER A 88 2.30 22.25 -5.91
CA SER A 88 2.96 23.49 -5.48
C SER A 88 4.48 23.35 -5.45
N THR A 89 5.20 24.43 -5.63
CA THR A 89 6.67 24.44 -5.59
C THR A 89 7.23 23.98 -4.25
N THR A 90 6.52 24.23 -3.16
CA THR A 90 6.85 23.74 -1.81
C THR A 90 6.73 22.22 -1.73
N ALA A 91 5.63 21.64 -2.22
CA ALA A 91 5.43 20.20 -2.26
C ALA A 91 6.47 19.52 -3.14
N GLN A 92 6.72 20.05 -4.35
CA GLN A 92 7.75 19.56 -5.26
C GLN A 92 9.12 19.47 -4.57
N ARG A 93 9.58 20.58 -3.98
CA ARG A 93 10.92 20.63 -3.37
C ARG A 93 11.01 19.69 -2.18
N GLY A 94 10.04 19.74 -1.28
CA GLY A 94 10.01 18.89 -0.09
C GLY A 94 10.03 17.40 -0.44
N ALA A 95 9.15 16.97 -1.33
CA ALA A 95 9.07 15.55 -1.72
C ALA A 95 10.33 15.07 -2.45
N LEU A 96 10.90 15.88 -3.36
CA LEU A 96 12.15 15.54 -4.04
C LEU A 96 13.34 15.41 -3.07
N ASP A 97 13.38 16.21 -2.01
CA ASP A 97 14.46 16.16 -1.00
C ASP A 97 14.31 14.96 -0.04
N TRP A 98 13.08 14.53 0.22
CA TRP A 98 12.82 13.42 1.14
C TRP A 98 12.79 12.05 0.47
N ALA A 99 12.41 11.95 -0.81
CA ALA A 99 12.34 10.69 -1.52
C ALA A 99 13.63 9.86 -1.46
N PRO A 100 14.85 10.43 -1.62
CA PRO A 100 16.09 9.65 -1.49
C PRO A 100 16.27 9.08 -0.08
N LYS A 101 15.91 9.81 0.97
CA LYS A 101 16.01 9.35 2.36
C LYS A 101 15.09 8.15 2.63
N PHE A 102 13.85 8.22 2.14
CA PHE A 102 12.94 7.08 2.22
C PHE A 102 13.46 5.88 1.44
N LYS A 103 13.95 6.08 0.21
CA LYS A 103 14.54 5.02 -0.58
C LYS A 103 15.69 4.32 0.17
N ASP A 104 16.61 5.10 0.75
CA ASP A 104 17.78 4.56 1.44
C ASP A 104 17.39 3.79 2.72
N THR A 105 16.34 4.25 3.41
CA THR A 105 15.79 3.58 4.60
C THR A 105 15.01 2.32 4.26
N LEU A 106 14.21 2.36 3.21
CA LEU A 106 13.32 1.26 2.85
C LEU A 106 14.04 0.13 2.10
N LYS A 107 15.08 0.45 1.31
CA LYS A 107 15.75 -0.54 0.47
C LYS A 107 16.29 -1.74 1.26
N PRO A 108 16.98 -1.59 2.41
CA PRO A 108 17.40 -2.73 3.22
C PRO A 108 16.25 -3.61 3.68
N VAL A 109 15.17 -3.01 4.16
CA VAL A 109 13.98 -3.75 4.64
C VAL A 109 13.30 -4.52 3.50
N ILE A 110 13.21 -3.91 2.32
CA ILE A 110 12.67 -4.59 1.13
C ILE A 110 13.60 -5.73 0.68
N GLU A 111 14.91 -5.56 0.77
CA GLU A 111 15.88 -6.62 0.49
C GLU A 111 15.73 -7.80 1.45
N ASP A 112 15.59 -7.53 2.75
CA ASP A 112 15.35 -8.57 3.76
C ASP A 112 14.05 -9.35 3.46
N CYS A 113 12.99 -8.65 3.09
CA CYS A 113 11.73 -9.26 2.65
C CYS A 113 11.95 -10.15 1.41
N TYR A 114 12.68 -9.66 0.41
CA TYR A 114 12.97 -10.43 -0.80
C TYR A 114 13.79 -11.69 -0.50
N GLN A 115 14.77 -11.63 0.39
CA GLN A 115 15.53 -12.80 0.82
C GLN A 115 14.66 -13.83 1.56
N SER A 116 13.71 -13.39 2.39
CA SER A 116 12.73 -14.27 3.03
C SER A 116 11.79 -14.94 2.01
N VAL A 117 11.42 -14.24 0.94
CA VAL A 117 10.67 -14.83 -0.18
C VAL A 117 11.51 -15.86 -0.92
N LEU A 118 12.79 -15.55 -1.24
CA LEU A 118 13.70 -16.45 -1.93
C LEU A 118 13.97 -17.75 -1.16
N SER A 119 14.08 -17.67 0.16
CA SER A 119 14.27 -18.84 1.02
C SER A 119 13.04 -19.76 1.07
N GLY A 120 11.88 -19.28 0.64
CA GLY A 120 10.59 -19.96 0.75
C GLY A 120 9.92 -19.82 2.11
N ASP A 121 10.51 -19.07 3.05
CA ASP A 121 9.96 -18.88 4.39
C ASP A 121 8.60 -18.22 4.35
N GLU A 122 8.39 -17.24 3.49
CA GLU A 122 7.12 -16.54 3.35
C GLU A 122 5.98 -17.47 2.89
N ALA A 123 6.26 -18.33 1.92
CA ALA A 123 5.29 -19.34 1.47
C ALA A 123 5.01 -20.37 2.56
N ARG A 124 6.05 -20.82 3.28
CA ARG A 124 5.92 -21.76 4.40
C ARG A 124 5.07 -21.19 5.52
N ILE A 125 5.34 -19.95 5.95
CA ILE A 125 4.57 -19.27 7.01
C ILE A 125 3.09 -19.14 6.61
N ALA A 126 2.80 -18.76 5.37
CA ALA A 126 1.43 -18.67 4.89
C ALA A 126 0.70 -20.01 4.93
N ILE A 127 1.35 -21.09 4.47
CA ILE A 127 0.78 -22.44 4.50
C ILE A 127 0.53 -22.89 5.95
N GLU A 128 1.53 -22.77 6.83
CA GLU A 128 1.44 -23.17 8.22
C GLU A 128 0.35 -22.41 8.99
N THR A 129 0.25 -21.10 8.75
CA THR A 129 -0.76 -20.26 9.40
C THR A 129 -2.16 -20.57 8.89
N ASN A 130 -2.33 -20.66 7.56
CA ASN A 130 -3.64 -20.83 6.95
C ASN A 130 -4.19 -22.27 7.06
N SER A 131 -3.35 -23.23 7.43
CA SER A 131 -3.75 -24.62 7.68
C SER A 131 -4.29 -24.88 9.08
N LYS A 132 -4.23 -23.90 9.98
CA LYS A 132 -4.77 -24.01 11.34
C LYS A 132 -6.30 -24.02 11.33
N GLU A 133 -6.90 -24.81 12.22
CA GLU A 133 -8.36 -24.90 12.34
C GLU A 133 -9.01 -23.56 12.67
N ASP A 134 -8.36 -22.73 13.48
CA ASP A 134 -8.80 -21.42 13.93
C ASP A 134 -8.37 -20.25 13.01
N TYR A 135 -7.80 -20.55 11.84
CA TYR A 135 -7.25 -19.53 10.93
C TYR A 135 -8.23 -18.37 10.68
N ARG A 136 -9.51 -18.70 10.36
CA ARG A 136 -10.49 -17.65 10.03
C ARG A 136 -10.83 -16.76 11.23
N GLU A 137 -10.88 -17.33 12.42
CA GLU A 137 -11.12 -16.57 13.66
C GLU A 137 -9.95 -15.64 13.97
N GLN A 138 -8.71 -16.12 13.81
CA GLN A 138 -7.52 -15.29 13.99
C GLN A 138 -7.45 -14.16 12.97
N LEU A 139 -7.71 -14.43 11.71
CA LEU A 139 -7.76 -13.41 10.66
C LEU A 139 -8.84 -12.35 10.94
N GLU A 140 -10.04 -12.74 11.34
CA GLU A 140 -11.11 -11.79 11.69
C GLU A 140 -10.73 -10.89 12.86
N LYS A 141 -10.02 -11.44 13.85
CA LYS A 141 -9.48 -10.68 14.96
C LYS A 141 -8.45 -9.64 14.49
N GLU A 142 -7.48 -10.03 13.69
CA GLU A 142 -6.47 -9.12 13.13
C GLU A 142 -7.09 -8.01 12.28
N LEU A 143 -8.05 -8.34 11.42
CA LEU A 143 -8.78 -7.35 10.60
C LEU A 143 -9.62 -6.41 11.47
N THR A 144 -10.18 -6.91 12.57
CA THR A 144 -10.92 -6.10 13.54
C THR A 144 -9.97 -5.14 14.27
N GLU A 145 -8.79 -5.58 14.64
CA GLU A 145 -7.76 -4.72 15.26
C GLU A 145 -7.35 -3.59 14.32
N ILE A 146 -7.09 -3.89 13.04
CA ILE A 146 -6.82 -2.86 12.01
C ILE A 146 -8.00 -1.88 11.91
N ASN A 147 -9.21 -2.40 11.77
CA ASN A 147 -10.40 -1.56 11.62
C ASN A 147 -10.64 -0.65 12.84
N ASN A 148 -10.23 -1.06 14.03
CA ASN A 148 -10.39 -0.30 15.28
C ASN A 148 -9.28 0.72 15.52
N GLN A 149 -8.22 0.77 14.71
CA GLN A 149 -7.22 1.83 14.81
C GLN A 149 -7.87 3.21 14.61
N GLU A 150 -7.45 4.19 15.41
CA GLU A 150 -7.99 5.57 15.36
C GLU A 150 -7.99 6.13 13.93
N MET A 151 -6.93 5.88 13.19
CA MET A 151 -6.79 6.30 11.79
C MET A 151 -7.95 5.83 10.91
N TRP A 152 -8.31 4.54 10.99
CA TRP A 152 -9.40 3.98 10.19
C TRP A 152 -10.78 4.39 10.70
N GLN A 153 -10.92 4.66 12.01
CA GLN A 153 -12.15 5.22 12.57
C GLN A 153 -12.36 6.66 12.09
N ALA A 154 -11.30 7.50 12.10
CA ALA A 154 -11.37 8.84 11.52
C ALA A 154 -11.80 8.81 10.03
N GLY A 155 -11.29 7.84 9.28
CA GLY A 155 -11.68 7.63 7.88
C GLY A 155 -13.16 7.26 7.70
N LYS A 156 -13.80 6.59 8.66
CA LYS A 156 -15.23 6.29 8.59
C LYS A 156 -16.08 7.55 8.67
N GLU A 157 -15.65 8.53 9.44
CA GLU A 157 -16.33 9.82 9.58
C GLU A 157 -16.14 10.70 8.34
N LEU A 158 -14.99 10.62 7.70
CA LEU A 158 -14.64 11.47 6.56
C LEU A 158 -15.16 10.95 5.21
N ARG A 159 -15.07 9.65 4.96
CA ARG A 159 -15.50 9.07 3.67
C ARG A 159 -16.94 9.38 3.24
N PRO A 160 -17.95 9.44 4.14
CA PRO A 160 -19.30 9.86 3.77
C PRO A 160 -19.40 11.31 3.28
N LEU A 161 -18.44 12.16 3.65
CA LEU A 161 -18.41 13.58 3.28
C LEU A 161 -17.83 13.85 1.89
N ARG A 162 -17.31 12.82 1.21
CA ARG A 162 -16.81 12.95 -0.16
C ARG A 162 -17.94 13.37 -1.09
N PRO A 163 -17.66 14.24 -2.11
CA PRO A 163 -18.70 14.74 -3.01
C PRO A 163 -19.51 13.64 -3.68
N GLU A 164 -18.89 12.54 -4.06
CA GLU A 164 -19.55 11.40 -4.70
C GLU A 164 -20.50 10.62 -3.76
N ASN A 165 -20.37 10.78 -2.46
CA ASN A 165 -21.18 10.12 -1.43
C ASN A 165 -22.31 11.02 -0.89
N ILE A 166 -22.28 12.32 -1.17
CA ILE A 166 -23.34 13.27 -0.79
C ILE A 166 -24.46 13.14 -1.82
N LYS A 167 -25.61 12.63 -1.36
CA LYS A 167 -26.83 12.49 -2.18
C LYS A 167 -27.71 13.73 -2.05
#